data_521122fd94a970d24c31cca2f649d3ad
#
_entry.id   521122fd94a970d24c31cca2f649d3ad
#
_cell.length_a   1.000
_cell.length_b   1.000
_cell.length_c   1.000
_cell.angle_alpha   90.00
_cell.angle_beta   90.00
_cell.angle_gamma   90.00
#
_symmetry.space_group_name_H-M   'P 1'
#
loop_
_entity.id
_entity.type
_entity.pdbx_description
1 polymer ?
#
loop_
_entity_poly.entity_id
_entity_poly.type
_entity_poly.pdbx_seq_one_letter_code
_entity_poly.pdbx_strand_id
1 'polypeptide(L)'
;IEFAQERNLPIDVNKKSPYSIDQNVWGRAVETGFLEDIWNGPIEDVYEYTENPAIIKPADEVIITFDRGVPVALNGKPVTMLQAIEQLNALAGAHGVGRIDMVEDRLVGIKSREVYEAPGAMALIAAHSELMNVTVERDLARFAGGVRQRWSELVYDGLWFSPLKRALDGFIDQMNESVSGEVRLVLQGGRAVVDGRRSAESLYDFHLATYDTGDTFDQTLA
;
A
#
# COMPACT_ATOMS: atom_id res chain seq x y z
N ILE A 1 27.11 14.88 11.60
CA ILE A 1 26.98 16.29 11.17
C ILE A 1 28.34 16.97 11.26
N GLU A 2 29.01 17.06 12.43
CA GLU A 2 30.29 17.76 12.61
C GLU A 2 31.37 17.27 11.65
N PHE A 3 31.57 15.97 11.52
CA PHE A 3 32.51 15.36 10.58
C PHE A 3 32.26 15.81 9.12
N ALA A 4 30.99 15.88 8.71
CA ALA A 4 30.63 16.31 7.37
C ALA A 4 30.88 17.81 7.15
N GLN A 5 30.57 18.64 8.16
CA GLN A 5 30.82 20.07 8.14
C GLN A 5 32.30 20.39 8.05
N GLU A 6 33.15 19.71 8.85
CA GLU A 6 34.61 19.87 8.82
C GLU A 6 35.23 19.52 7.47
N ARG A 7 34.57 18.67 6.67
CA ARG A 7 35.05 18.18 5.36
C ARG A 7 34.26 18.74 4.18
N ASN A 8 33.35 19.69 4.41
CA ASN A 8 32.46 20.28 3.39
C ASN A 8 31.74 19.19 2.57
N LEU A 9 31.31 18.10 3.21
CA LEU A 9 30.49 17.09 2.56
C LEU A 9 29.05 17.60 2.44
N PRO A 10 28.40 17.38 1.28
CA PRO A 10 26.99 17.78 1.11
C PRO A 10 26.11 16.89 1.99
N ILE A 11 25.43 17.52 2.95
CA ILE A 11 24.43 16.87 3.80
C ILE A 11 23.24 17.79 3.97
N ASP A 12 22.04 17.24 3.88
CA ASP A 12 20.78 17.98 4.09
C ASP A 12 20.35 18.00 5.55
N VAL A 13 20.95 17.12 6.38
CA VAL A 13 20.65 16.99 7.81
C VAL A 13 21.35 18.06 8.63
N ASN A 14 20.64 18.69 9.54
CA ASN A 14 21.17 19.68 10.47
C ASN A 14 20.76 19.39 11.92
N LYS A 15 21.33 20.12 12.90
CA LYS A 15 21.01 19.92 14.33
C LYS A 15 19.55 20.21 14.71
N LYS A 16 18.80 20.92 13.86
CA LYS A 16 17.37 21.25 14.09
C LYS A 16 16.43 20.21 13.49
N SER A 17 16.90 19.45 12.48
CA SER A 17 16.17 18.36 11.86
C SER A 17 17.06 17.10 11.87
N PRO A 18 17.12 16.39 13.01
CA PRO A 18 18.08 15.30 13.24
C PRO A 18 17.57 13.95 12.71
N TYR A 19 16.56 13.96 11.86
CA TYR A 19 15.95 12.73 11.33
C TYR A 19 16.87 12.03 10.35
N SER A 20 16.86 10.69 10.41
CA SER A 20 17.33 9.84 9.32
C SER A 20 16.17 9.62 8.35
N ILE A 21 16.43 9.77 7.06
CA ILE A 21 15.41 9.72 6.02
C ILE A 21 15.88 8.81 4.90
N ASP A 22 15.06 7.80 4.59
CA ASP A 22 15.20 6.95 3.42
C ASP A 22 13.97 7.12 2.52
N GLN A 23 14.19 7.31 1.21
CA GLN A 23 13.07 7.53 0.30
C GLN A 23 13.31 6.93 -1.08
N ASN A 24 12.22 6.49 -1.69
CA ASN A 24 12.16 6.06 -3.07
C ASN A 24 10.74 6.33 -3.63
N VAL A 25 10.47 5.88 -4.86
CA VAL A 25 9.16 6.11 -5.48
C VAL A 25 8.01 5.44 -4.72
N TRP A 26 8.29 4.33 -4.00
CA TRP A 26 7.28 3.58 -3.26
C TRP A 26 6.88 4.23 -1.94
N GLY A 27 7.81 4.89 -1.27
CA GLY A 27 7.54 5.55 -0.01
C GLY A 27 8.77 6.23 0.59
N ARG A 28 8.54 6.86 1.73
CA ARG A 28 9.53 7.57 2.53
C ARG A 28 9.46 7.10 3.97
N ALA A 29 10.61 6.80 4.58
CA ALA A 29 10.76 6.45 5.98
C ALA A 29 11.50 7.55 6.72
N VAL A 30 11.08 7.84 7.94
CA VAL A 30 11.72 8.81 8.83
C VAL A 30 11.89 8.18 10.21
N GLU A 31 13.10 8.21 10.73
CA GLU A 31 13.44 7.69 12.04
C GLU A 31 14.36 8.65 12.82
N THR A 32 14.67 8.32 14.07
CA THR A 32 15.57 9.03 14.98
C THR A 32 15.03 10.34 15.58
N GLY A 33 15.84 11.00 16.38
CA GLY A 33 15.51 12.26 17.01
C GLY A 33 14.33 12.18 17.96
N PHE A 34 13.37 13.09 17.81
CA PHE A 34 12.15 13.16 18.63
C PHE A 34 11.29 11.88 18.57
N LEU A 35 11.38 11.12 17.46
CA LEU A 35 10.62 9.90 17.26
C LEU A 35 11.12 8.72 18.11
N GLU A 36 12.33 8.77 18.67
CA GLU A 36 12.88 7.70 19.52
C GLU A 36 12.10 7.48 20.82
N ASP A 37 11.46 8.53 21.33
CA ASP A 37 10.48 8.37 22.40
C ASP A 37 9.12 7.98 21.80
N ILE A 38 8.78 6.71 21.92
CA ILE A 38 7.55 6.13 21.32
C ILE A 38 6.24 6.66 21.91
N TRP A 39 6.29 7.43 23.01
CA TRP A 39 5.11 8.11 23.56
C TRP A 39 4.80 9.43 22.84
N ASN A 40 5.76 9.99 22.12
CA ASN A 40 5.57 11.20 21.34
C ASN A 40 4.89 10.88 20.00
N GLY A 41 3.76 11.53 19.70
CA GLY A 41 3.17 11.48 18.36
C GLY A 41 4.08 12.16 17.33
N PRO A 42 4.12 11.71 16.07
CA PRO A 42 4.85 12.42 15.01
C PRO A 42 4.28 13.83 14.84
N ILE A 43 5.18 14.81 14.72
CA ILE A 43 4.82 16.21 14.41
C ILE A 43 4.71 16.40 12.90
N GLU A 44 4.00 17.45 12.46
CA GLU A 44 3.79 17.69 11.01
C GLU A 44 5.09 17.87 10.22
N ASP A 45 6.14 18.40 10.82
CA ASP A 45 7.46 18.58 10.18
C ASP A 45 8.14 17.27 9.75
N VAL A 46 7.64 16.11 10.21
CA VAL A 46 8.10 14.79 9.79
C VAL A 46 7.64 14.46 8.37
N TYR A 47 6.48 14.98 7.97
CA TYR A 47 5.78 14.61 6.74
C TYR A 47 6.13 15.55 5.57
N GLU A 48 6.34 14.94 4.40
CA GLU A 48 6.66 15.64 3.16
C GLU A 48 5.75 15.22 1.99
N TYR A 49 5.39 13.93 1.92
CA TYR A 49 4.58 13.36 0.83
C TYR A 49 3.09 13.51 1.08
N THR A 50 2.69 13.78 2.33
CA THR A 50 1.29 13.77 2.75
C THR A 50 0.91 15.08 3.44
N GLU A 51 -0.21 15.65 3.04
CA GLU A 51 -0.82 16.76 3.77
C GLU A 51 -1.48 16.28 5.07
N ASN A 52 -1.67 17.21 6.02
CA ASN A 52 -2.32 16.90 7.28
C ASN A 52 -3.76 16.42 7.04
N PRO A 53 -4.10 15.16 7.40
CA PRO A 53 -5.43 14.60 7.18
C PRO A 53 -6.55 15.30 7.98
N ALA A 54 -6.21 16.11 9.00
CA ALA A 54 -7.18 16.94 9.72
C ALA A 54 -7.65 18.16 8.90
N ILE A 55 -6.94 18.53 7.82
CA ILE A 55 -7.40 19.56 6.90
C ILE A 55 -8.51 18.99 6.04
N ILE A 56 -9.74 19.45 6.28
CA ILE A 56 -10.92 18.97 5.54
C ILE A 56 -10.87 19.52 4.12
N LYS A 57 -10.78 18.60 3.15
CA LYS A 57 -10.92 18.86 1.71
C LYS A 57 -12.11 18.09 1.15
N PRO A 58 -12.69 18.54 0.03
CA PRO A 58 -13.63 17.71 -0.73
C PRO A 58 -12.98 16.37 -1.08
N ALA A 59 -13.74 15.29 -1.06
CA ALA A 59 -13.24 13.99 -1.44
C ALA A 59 -12.89 13.96 -2.93
N ASP A 60 -11.79 13.30 -3.26
CA ASP A 60 -11.44 12.95 -4.64
C ASP A 60 -11.72 11.47 -4.90
N GLU A 61 -12.20 11.17 -6.11
CA GLU A 61 -12.36 9.81 -6.58
C GLU A 61 -11.23 9.43 -7.54
N VAL A 62 -10.78 8.19 -7.46
CA VAL A 62 -9.88 7.60 -8.46
C VAL A 62 -10.31 6.18 -8.81
N ILE A 63 -10.39 5.89 -10.09
CA ILE A 63 -10.60 4.54 -10.61
C ILE A 63 -9.26 3.98 -11.04
N ILE A 64 -8.86 2.86 -10.43
CA ILE A 64 -7.63 2.14 -10.77
C ILE A 64 -8.02 0.89 -11.56
N THR A 65 -7.50 0.78 -12.79
CA THR A 65 -7.67 -0.41 -13.63
C THR A 65 -6.47 -1.31 -13.48
N PHE A 66 -6.72 -2.59 -13.20
CA PHE A 66 -5.70 -3.63 -13.12
C PHE A 66 -5.84 -4.62 -14.28
N ASP A 67 -4.70 -5.09 -14.77
CA ASP A 67 -4.57 -6.24 -15.66
C ASP A 67 -3.61 -7.24 -15.00
N ARG A 68 -4.13 -8.42 -14.62
CA ARG A 68 -3.37 -9.49 -13.97
C ARG A 68 -2.55 -8.98 -12.77
N GLY A 69 -3.21 -8.22 -11.92
CA GLY A 69 -2.63 -7.65 -10.69
C GLY A 69 -1.79 -6.39 -10.89
N VAL A 70 -1.51 -5.97 -12.13
CA VAL A 70 -0.69 -4.79 -12.44
C VAL A 70 -1.60 -3.59 -12.72
N PRO A 71 -1.41 -2.42 -12.10
CA PRO A 71 -2.17 -1.21 -12.44
C PRO A 71 -1.76 -0.72 -13.83
N VAL A 72 -2.74 -0.59 -14.72
CA VAL A 72 -2.53 -0.24 -16.15
C VAL A 72 -3.23 1.06 -16.56
N ALA A 73 -4.20 1.55 -15.77
CA ALA A 73 -4.83 2.85 -16.03
C ALA A 73 -5.32 3.52 -14.74
N LEU A 74 -5.36 4.85 -14.75
CA LEU A 74 -6.00 5.69 -13.74
C LEU A 74 -7.07 6.54 -14.42
N ASN A 75 -8.32 6.48 -13.91
CA ASN A 75 -9.47 7.19 -14.49
C ASN A 75 -9.60 6.96 -16.01
N GLY A 76 -9.36 5.71 -16.46
CA GLY A 76 -9.42 5.30 -17.85
C GLY A 76 -8.24 5.77 -18.72
N LYS A 77 -7.25 6.48 -18.16
CA LYS A 77 -6.04 6.89 -18.87
C LYS A 77 -4.94 5.86 -18.65
N PRO A 78 -4.35 5.29 -19.69
CA PRO A 78 -3.26 4.33 -19.57
C PRO A 78 -2.06 4.93 -18.82
N VAL A 79 -1.45 4.14 -17.94
CA VAL A 79 -0.26 4.49 -17.17
C VAL A 79 0.70 3.31 -17.08
N THR A 80 1.99 3.59 -16.92
CA THR A 80 2.95 2.61 -16.43
C THR A 80 2.83 2.43 -14.93
N MET A 81 3.40 1.36 -14.35
CA MET A 81 3.47 1.17 -12.89
C MET A 81 4.09 2.39 -12.19
N LEU A 82 5.20 2.91 -12.71
CA LEU A 82 5.86 4.09 -12.17
C LEU A 82 4.91 5.30 -12.16
N GLN A 83 4.28 5.58 -13.29
CA GLN A 83 3.31 6.68 -13.41
C GLN A 83 2.11 6.51 -12.48
N ALA A 84 1.63 5.28 -12.29
CA ALA A 84 0.55 5.00 -11.34
C ALA A 84 0.96 5.36 -9.92
N ILE A 85 2.16 4.95 -9.49
CA ILE A 85 2.68 5.25 -8.15
C ILE A 85 2.86 6.76 -7.96
N GLU A 86 3.51 7.45 -8.90
CA GLU A 86 3.77 8.89 -8.82
C GLU A 86 2.48 9.71 -8.77
N GLN A 87 1.50 9.39 -9.64
CA GLN A 87 0.22 10.10 -9.67
C GLN A 87 -0.59 9.83 -8.40
N LEU A 88 -0.60 8.60 -7.89
CA LEU A 88 -1.28 8.26 -6.65
C LEU A 88 -0.56 8.80 -5.42
N ASN A 89 0.78 8.91 -5.43
CA ASN A 89 1.50 9.61 -4.38
C ASN A 89 1.04 11.07 -4.26
N ALA A 90 0.92 11.76 -5.39
CA ALA A 90 0.44 13.14 -5.40
C ALA A 90 -1.05 13.24 -4.99
N LEU A 91 -1.92 12.42 -5.58
CA LEU A 91 -3.36 12.49 -5.35
C LEU A 91 -3.73 12.03 -3.93
N ALA A 92 -3.29 10.86 -3.51
CA ALA A 92 -3.62 10.31 -2.19
C ALA A 92 -2.88 11.07 -1.07
N GLY A 93 -1.65 11.53 -1.32
CA GLY A 93 -0.88 12.36 -0.40
C GLY A 93 -1.55 13.69 -0.10
N ALA A 94 -2.19 14.32 -1.08
CA ALA A 94 -2.98 15.54 -0.89
C ALA A 94 -4.17 15.36 0.07
N HIS A 95 -4.59 14.14 0.35
CA HIS A 95 -5.61 13.78 1.32
C HIS A 95 -5.04 13.17 2.61
N GLY A 96 -3.72 13.18 2.79
CA GLY A 96 -3.05 12.62 3.96
C GLY A 96 -3.03 11.09 4.02
N VAL A 97 -3.35 10.42 2.92
CA VAL A 97 -3.32 8.94 2.84
C VAL A 97 -1.88 8.44 2.93
N GLY A 98 -1.67 7.34 3.64
CA GLY A 98 -0.39 6.64 3.63
C GLY A 98 0.57 7.02 4.75
N ARG A 99 0.13 7.74 5.78
CA ARG A 99 0.89 7.94 7.02
C ARG A 99 0.82 6.69 7.88
N ILE A 100 1.97 6.10 8.20
CA ILE A 100 2.09 4.89 8.99
C ILE A 100 3.14 5.12 10.06
N ASP A 101 2.77 4.96 11.33
CA ASP A 101 3.67 5.00 12.47
C ASP A 101 3.74 3.59 13.05
N MET A 102 4.92 2.99 13.04
CA MET A 102 5.06 1.61 13.47
C MET A 102 6.33 1.37 14.28
N VAL A 103 6.23 0.41 15.19
CA VAL A 103 7.38 -0.19 15.85
C VAL A 103 7.64 -1.55 15.20
N GLU A 104 8.79 -1.69 14.60
CA GLU A 104 9.19 -2.87 13.84
C GLU A 104 10.32 -3.65 14.52
N ASP A 105 10.53 -4.87 14.04
CA ASP A 105 11.64 -5.74 14.44
C ASP A 105 12.77 -5.65 13.41
N ARG A 106 13.91 -5.12 13.82
CA ARG A 106 15.11 -5.16 12.97
C ARG A 106 15.67 -6.58 12.91
N LEU A 107 16.31 -6.92 11.79
CA LEU A 107 16.97 -8.22 11.58
C LEU A 107 17.94 -8.58 12.72
N VAL A 108 18.56 -7.60 13.35
CA VAL A 108 19.44 -7.78 14.51
C VAL A 108 18.73 -8.05 15.84
N GLY A 109 17.38 -8.14 15.84
CA GLY A 109 16.58 -8.54 17.00
C GLY A 109 16.23 -7.41 17.97
N ILE A 110 16.37 -6.14 17.57
CA ILE A 110 15.92 -4.99 18.36
C ILE A 110 14.67 -4.37 17.75
N LYS A 111 13.89 -3.68 18.59
CA LYS A 111 12.76 -2.85 18.16
C LYS A 111 13.27 -1.48 17.70
N SER A 112 12.70 -0.96 16.60
CA SER A 112 12.87 0.43 16.20
C SER A 112 11.52 1.01 15.80
N ARG A 113 11.39 2.34 15.92
CA ARG A 113 10.21 3.05 15.46
C ARG A 113 10.53 3.82 14.21
N GLU A 114 9.69 3.66 13.22
CA GLU A 114 9.78 4.40 11.97
C GLU A 114 8.41 4.98 11.60
N VAL A 115 8.42 6.16 11.00
CA VAL A 115 7.25 6.82 10.45
C VAL A 115 7.38 6.80 8.93
N TYR A 116 6.38 6.22 8.28
CA TYR A 116 6.36 6.07 6.82
C TYR A 116 5.32 6.98 6.19
N GLU A 117 5.61 7.38 4.97
CA GLU A 117 4.67 7.98 4.04
C GLU A 117 4.67 7.17 2.74
N ALA A 118 3.57 6.53 2.43
CA ALA A 118 3.43 5.67 1.25
C ALA A 118 2.04 5.82 0.60
N PRO A 119 1.67 7.02 0.11
CA PRO A 119 0.31 7.31 -0.34
C PRO A 119 -0.14 6.43 -1.50
N GLY A 120 0.65 6.38 -2.56
CA GLY A 120 0.35 5.58 -3.76
C GLY A 120 0.36 4.08 -3.47
N ALA A 121 1.32 3.62 -2.66
CA ALA A 121 1.41 2.22 -2.25
C ALA A 121 0.15 1.79 -1.48
N MET A 122 -0.28 2.58 -0.50
CA MET A 122 -1.47 2.26 0.30
C MET A 122 -2.76 2.28 -0.53
N ALA A 123 -2.90 3.21 -1.46
CA ALA A 123 -4.03 3.25 -2.38
C ALA A 123 -4.05 2.01 -3.31
N LEU A 124 -2.88 1.65 -3.88
CA LEU A 124 -2.75 0.47 -4.74
C LEU A 124 -3.02 -0.82 -3.99
N ILE A 125 -2.47 -0.98 -2.77
CA ILE A 125 -2.68 -2.17 -1.93
C ILE A 125 -4.17 -2.31 -1.56
N ALA A 126 -4.83 -1.22 -1.18
CA ALA A 126 -6.26 -1.22 -0.87
C ALA A 126 -7.09 -1.67 -2.07
N ALA A 127 -6.86 -1.07 -3.24
CA ALA A 127 -7.58 -1.40 -4.46
C ALA A 127 -7.32 -2.84 -4.94
N HIS A 128 -6.04 -3.26 -4.98
CA HIS A 128 -5.67 -4.61 -5.39
C HIS A 128 -6.28 -5.68 -4.47
N SER A 129 -6.23 -5.47 -3.15
CA SER A 129 -6.80 -6.41 -2.19
C SER A 129 -8.29 -6.59 -2.37
N GLU A 130 -9.02 -5.51 -2.66
CA GLU A 130 -10.46 -5.58 -2.91
C GLU A 130 -10.80 -6.23 -4.27
N LEU A 131 -9.96 -6.05 -5.28
CA LEU A 131 -10.13 -6.77 -6.54
C LEU A 131 -9.89 -8.27 -6.36
N MET A 132 -8.87 -8.66 -5.58
CA MET A 132 -8.65 -10.06 -5.21
C MET A 132 -9.86 -10.67 -4.49
N ASN A 133 -10.54 -9.92 -3.61
CA ASN A 133 -11.70 -10.40 -2.87
C ASN A 133 -12.86 -10.84 -3.78
N VAL A 134 -12.94 -10.32 -5.00
CA VAL A 134 -14.00 -10.69 -5.96
C VAL A 134 -13.55 -11.62 -7.09
N THR A 135 -12.22 -11.79 -7.28
CA THR A 135 -11.69 -12.57 -8.42
C THR A 135 -10.93 -13.84 -8.02
N VAL A 136 -10.45 -13.91 -6.77
CA VAL A 136 -9.64 -15.05 -6.32
C VAL A 136 -10.49 -16.01 -5.48
N GLU A 137 -10.38 -17.28 -5.77
CA GLU A 137 -11.09 -18.35 -5.04
C GLU A 137 -10.69 -18.38 -3.55
N ARG A 138 -11.62 -18.74 -2.70
CA ARG A 138 -11.55 -18.67 -1.24
C ARG A 138 -10.30 -19.33 -0.62
N ASP A 139 -10.00 -20.57 -1.00
CA ASP A 139 -8.90 -21.29 -0.37
C ASP A 139 -7.54 -20.82 -0.88
N LEU A 140 -7.47 -20.41 -2.16
CA LEU A 140 -6.31 -19.74 -2.73
C LEU A 140 -6.06 -18.40 -2.02
N ALA A 141 -7.10 -17.59 -1.82
CA ALA A 141 -7.00 -16.29 -1.14
C ALA A 141 -6.50 -16.45 0.32
N ARG A 142 -6.99 -17.46 1.04
CA ARG A 142 -6.55 -17.78 2.41
C ARG A 142 -5.08 -18.18 2.45
N PHE A 143 -4.66 -19.07 1.56
CA PHE A 143 -3.27 -19.51 1.47
C PHE A 143 -2.32 -18.38 1.08
N ALA A 144 -2.73 -17.51 0.14
CA ALA A 144 -1.97 -16.36 -0.32
C ALA A 144 -1.59 -15.39 0.81
N GLY A 145 -2.34 -15.32 1.90
CA GLY A 145 -2.01 -14.51 3.07
C GLY A 145 -0.62 -14.85 3.64
N GLY A 146 -0.36 -16.13 3.86
CA GLY A 146 0.94 -16.61 4.35
C GLY A 146 2.07 -16.44 3.33
N VAL A 147 1.77 -16.63 2.05
CA VAL A 147 2.73 -16.44 0.95
C VAL A 147 3.18 -14.98 0.88
N ARG A 148 2.24 -14.03 0.92
CA ARG A 148 2.54 -12.58 0.90
C ARG A 148 3.36 -12.16 2.12
N GLN A 149 3.02 -12.67 3.31
CA GLN A 149 3.78 -12.40 4.52
C GLN A 149 5.22 -12.88 4.37
N ARG A 150 5.42 -14.14 3.93
CA ARG A 150 6.78 -14.68 3.75
C ARG A 150 7.57 -13.96 2.66
N TRP A 151 6.89 -13.54 1.59
CA TRP A 151 7.51 -12.74 0.53
C TRP A 151 8.02 -11.40 1.07
N SER A 152 7.20 -10.71 1.88
CA SER A 152 7.56 -9.43 2.50
C SER A 152 8.75 -9.56 3.45
N GLU A 153 8.79 -10.63 4.27
CA GLU A 153 9.92 -10.93 5.14
C GLU A 153 11.22 -11.12 4.36
N LEU A 154 11.18 -11.85 3.24
CA LEU A 154 12.35 -12.05 2.40
C LEU A 154 12.86 -10.73 1.79
N VAL A 155 11.94 -9.82 1.41
CA VAL A 155 12.31 -8.49 0.91
C VAL A 155 12.93 -7.66 2.02
N TYR A 156 12.33 -7.64 3.20
CA TYR A 156 12.84 -6.94 4.37
C TYR A 156 14.24 -7.42 4.78
N ASP A 157 14.46 -8.74 4.75
CA ASP A 157 15.73 -9.37 5.07
C ASP A 157 16.81 -9.19 3.97
N GLY A 158 16.53 -8.48 2.89
CA GLY A 158 17.45 -8.27 1.77
C GLY A 158 17.65 -9.50 0.89
N LEU A 159 16.75 -10.50 0.96
CA LEU A 159 16.83 -11.77 0.24
C LEU A 159 16.09 -11.74 -1.11
N TRP A 160 16.11 -10.60 -1.80
CA TRP A 160 15.44 -10.36 -3.09
C TRP A 160 15.78 -11.42 -4.16
N PHE A 161 17.01 -11.87 -4.22
CA PHE A 161 17.47 -12.82 -5.22
C PHE A 161 17.44 -14.30 -4.75
N SER A 162 16.84 -14.58 -3.60
CA SER A 162 16.79 -15.95 -3.06
C SER A 162 15.92 -16.88 -3.91
N PRO A 163 16.22 -18.19 -3.94
CA PRO A 163 15.37 -19.17 -4.63
C PRO A 163 13.95 -19.21 -4.10
N LEU A 164 13.76 -19.05 -2.79
CA LEU A 164 12.44 -19.05 -2.17
C LEU A 164 11.61 -17.85 -2.67
N LYS A 165 12.19 -16.64 -2.70
CA LYS A 165 11.49 -15.44 -3.21
C LYS A 165 11.02 -15.67 -4.65
N ARG A 166 11.84 -16.24 -5.54
CA ARG A 166 11.45 -16.57 -6.92
C ARG A 166 10.32 -17.59 -7.02
N ALA A 167 10.29 -18.58 -6.11
CA ALA A 167 9.20 -19.54 -6.07
C ALA A 167 7.88 -18.88 -5.63
N LEU A 168 7.96 -17.94 -4.66
CA LEU A 168 6.81 -17.14 -4.23
C LEU A 168 6.34 -16.15 -5.29
N ASP A 169 7.26 -15.58 -6.11
CA ASP A 169 6.91 -14.77 -7.28
C ASP A 169 6.03 -15.57 -8.23
N GLY A 170 6.44 -16.78 -8.59
CA GLY A 170 5.65 -17.65 -9.49
C GLY A 170 4.25 -17.99 -8.94
N PHE A 171 4.13 -18.17 -7.62
CA PHE A 171 2.82 -18.33 -6.98
C PHE A 171 1.98 -17.07 -7.10
N ILE A 172 2.55 -15.90 -6.82
CA ILE A 172 1.87 -14.61 -6.87
C ILE A 172 1.44 -14.29 -8.30
N ASP A 173 2.30 -14.53 -9.28
CA ASP A 173 2.01 -14.32 -10.70
C ASP A 173 0.83 -15.19 -11.15
N GLN A 174 0.83 -16.49 -10.79
CA GLN A 174 -0.24 -17.42 -11.12
C GLN A 174 -1.57 -17.00 -10.48
N MET A 175 -1.55 -16.59 -9.21
CA MET A 175 -2.75 -16.11 -8.51
C MET A 175 -3.31 -14.85 -9.16
N ASN A 176 -2.44 -13.96 -9.61
CA ASN A 176 -2.83 -12.69 -10.22
C ASN A 176 -3.40 -12.81 -11.64
N GLU A 177 -3.36 -13.98 -12.28
CA GLU A 177 -3.93 -14.16 -13.63
C GLU A 177 -5.42 -13.78 -13.72
N SER A 178 -6.19 -13.97 -12.65
CA SER A 178 -7.59 -13.57 -12.55
C SER A 178 -7.80 -12.16 -11.97
N VAL A 179 -6.75 -11.49 -11.48
CA VAL A 179 -6.89 -10.20 -10.81
C VAL A 179 -6.88 -9.06 -11.82
N SER A 180 -7.94 -9.00 -12.64
CA SER A 180 -8.15 -7.97 -13.67
C SER A 180 -9.49 -7.29 -13.47
N GLY A 181 -9.53 -5.96 -13.60
CA GLY A 181 -10.76 -5.19 -13.41
C GLY A 181 -10.49 -3.78 -12.89
N GLU A 182 -11.50 -3.17 -12.30
CA GLU A 182 -11.44 -1.79 -11.82
C GLU A 182 -11.92 -1.68 -10.38
N VAL A 183 -11.23 -0.85 -9.64
CA VAL A 183 -11.62 -0.47 -8.27
C VAL A 183 -11.68 1.06 -8.18
N ARG A 184 -12.78 1.57 -7.65
CA ARG A 184 -12.97 2.99 -7.34
C ARG A 184 -12.64 3.23 -5.88
N LEU A 185 -11.74 4.18 -5.64
CA LEU A 185 -11.39 4.67 -4.32
C LEU A 185 -11.91 6.09 -4.13
N VAL A 186 -12.36 6.38 -2.92
CA VAL A 186 -12.62 7.73 -2.42
C VAL A 186 -11.51 8.09 -1.44
N LEU A 187 -10.84 9.22 -1.70
CA LEU A 187 -9.71 9.72 -0.94
C LEU A 187 -10.16 10.91 -0.09
N GLN A 188 -10.06 10.77 1.23
CA GLN A 188 -10.43 11.85 2.16
C GLN A 188 -9.91 11.57 3.57
N GLY A 189 -9.42 12.58 4.27
CA GLY A 189 -9.12 12.52 5.70
C GLY A 189 -8.15 11.41 6.09
N GLY A 190 -7.08 11.20 5.31
CA GLY A 190 -6.06 10.16 5.55
C GLY A 190 -6.49 8.75 5.11
N ARG A 191 -7.62 8.60 4.42
CA ARG A 191 -8.18 7.30 4.04
C ARG A 191 -8.34 7.16 2.53
N ALA A 192 -8.03 5.96 2.02
CA ALA A 192 -8.43 5.49 0.70
C ALA A 192 -9.54 4.44 0.92
N VAL A 193 -10.78 4.81 0.69
CA VAL A 193 -11.95 3.96 0.94
C VAL A 193 -12.43 3.38 -0.39
N VAL A 194 -12.61 2.07 -0.44
CA VAL A 194 -13.16 1.41 -1.62
C VAL A 194 -14.66 1.68 -1.70
N ASP A 195 -15.10 2.30 -2.81
CA ASP A 195 -16.48 2.65 -3.06
C ASP A 195 -17.11 1.83 -4.21
N GLY A 196 -16.32 1.13 -4.99
CA GLY A 196 -16.82 0.25 -6.05
C GLY A 196 -15.75 -0.65 -6.61
N ARG A 197 -16.18 -1.79 -7.14
CA ARG A 197 -15.32 -2.78 -7.81
C ARG A 197 -16.09 -3.44 -8.94
N ARG A 198 -15.42 -3.71 -10.06
CA ARG A 198 -15.97 -4.48 -11.18
C ARG A 198 -14.89 -5.27 -11.89
N SER A 199 -15.22 -6.48 -12.31
CA SER A 199 -14.33 -7.38 -13.04
C SER A 199 -15.14 -8.34 -13.89
N ALA A 200 -14.62 -8.68 -15.08
CA ALA A 200 -15.13 -9.78 -15.89
C ALA A 200 -14.78 -11.15 -15.28
N GLU A 201 -13.73 -11.19 -14.44
CA GLU A 201 -13.28 -12.39 -13.72
C GLU A 201 -13.95 -12.53 -12.34
N SER A 202 -14.98 -11.73 -12.05
CA SER A 202 -15.66 -11.74 -10.77
C SER A 202 -16.32 -13.07 -10.48
N LEU A 203 -16.04 -13.62 -9.30
CA LEU A 203 -16.74 -14.77 -8.72
C LEU A 203 -18.00 -14.37 -7.96
N TYR A 204 -18.25 -13.06 -7.78
CA TYR A 204 -19.47 -12.57 -7.16
C TYR A 204 -20.63 -12.68 -8.14
N ASP A 205 -21.62 -13.48 -7.77
CA ASP A 205 -22.89 -13.62 -8.48
C ASP A 205 -24.02 -13.06 -7.62
N PHE A 206 -24.71 -12.03 -8.12
CA PHE A 206 -25.80 -11.37 -7.40
C PHE A 206 -26.93 -12.34 -7.07
N HIS A 207 -27.29 -13.23 -8.00
CA HIS A 207 -28.40 -14.20 -7.82
C HIS A 207 -28.10 -15.28 -6.79
N LEU A 208 -26.81 -15.58 -6.56
CA LEU A 208 -26.38 -16.50 -5.51
C LEU A 208 -26.16 -15.80 -4.16
N ALA A 209 -25.91 -14.51 -4.16
CA ALA A 209 -25.55 -13.73 -2.98
C ALA A 209 -26.74 -12.96 -2.36
N THR A 210 -27.85 -12.78 -3.12
CA THR A 210 -29.00 -12.02 -2.65
C THR A 210 -29.85 -12.81 -1.66
N TYR A 211 -30.43 -12.11 -0.68
CA TYR A 211 -31.45 -12.64 0.23
C TYR A 211 -32.86 -12.19 -0.19
N ASP A 212 -33.00 -11.50 -1.32
CA ASP A 212 -34.30 -11.06 -1.86
C ASP A 212 -35.02 -12.17 -2.65
N THR A 213 -36.27 -11.89 -3.06
CA THR A 213 -37.06 -12.76 -3.93
C THR A 213 -36.34 -12.97 -5.25
N GLY A 214 -35.92 -14.21 -5.51
CA GLY A 214 -35.15 -14.59 -6.71
C GLY A 214 -33.79 -15.24 -6.37
N ASP A 215 -33.53 -15.45 -5.07
CA ASP A 215 -32.44 -16.29 -4.60
C ASP A 215 -32.51 -17.66 -5.29
N THR A 216 -31.42 -18.03 -5.97
CA THR A 216 -31.30 -19.35 -6.63
C THR A 216 -30.44 -20.32 -5.81
N PHE A 217 -29.89 -19.86 -4.66
CA PHE A 217 -29.04 -20.68 -3.82
C PHE A 217 -29.85 -21.45 -2.78
N ASP A 218 -29.79 -22.77 -2.84
CA ASP A 218 -30.41 -23.65 -1.83
C ASP A 218 -29.46 -23.80 -0.62
N GLN A 219 -29.74 -23.05 0.44
CA GLN A 219 -28.97 -23.04 1.67
C GLN A 219 -29.01 -24.40 2.42
N THR A 220 -29.92 -25.30 2.06
CA THR A 220 -29.99 -26.63 2.68
C THR A 220 -28.93 -27.61 2.15
N LEU A 221 -28.24 -27.22 1.07
CA LEU A 221 -27.18 -27.99 0.43
C LEU A 221 -25.77 -27.60 0.90
N ALA A 222 -25.63 -26.62 1.80
CA ALA A 222 -24.35 -26.08 2.26
C ALA A 222 -23.84 -26.80 3.54
#